data_1d5f14d5befe06ac18ae007d98062529
#
_entry.id   1d5f14d5befe06ac18ae007d98062529
#
_cell.length_a   1.000
_cell.length_b   1.000
_cell.length_c   1.000
_cell.angle_alpha   90.00
_cell.angle_beta   90.00
_cell.angle_gamma   90.00
#
_symmetry.space_group_name_H-M   'P 1'
#
loop_
_entity.id
_entity.type
_entity.pdbx_description
1 polymer ?
#
loop_
_entity_poly.entity_id
_entity_poly.type
_entity_poly.pdbx_seq_one_letter_code
_entity_poly.pdbx_strand_id
1 'polypeptide(L)'
;MEIELGEKERSMAKETEIKLEIRDLKGFARKLKKMGAKTVGTGDGRLHEFNTIFDTPEGGLAKHGQLLRIRTETAGGKGKVSGAKRIVLTFKQPAIFTARFASTNPETRRAVGEEVGRFKVREETETELMDSGALTKIFEGLGMRGWFSYEKYRTTWKLGARERWAKDLLIEVDETPVGTYVELEGPPEAIDRAAEAFGFSRRDYLVKNYLTLYAEDCRRKGTTPGNMLFETKKK
;
A
#
# COMPACT_ATOMS: atom_id res chain seq x y z
N MET A 1 31.82 22.89 -21.20
CA MET A 1 31.01 23.08 -19.97
C MET A 1 30.16 21.81 -19.83
N GLU A 2 30.80 20.78 -19.28
CA GLU A 2 30.15 19.49 -19.04
C GLU A 2 29.24 19.66 -17.84
N ILE A 3 27.93 19.36 -18.04
CA ILE A 3 26.96 19.30 -16.96
C ILE A 3 27.11 17.88 -16.39
N GLU A 4 27.80 17.73 -15.26
CA GLU A 4 27.74 16.55 -14.43
C GLU A 4 26.29 16.43 -13.90
N LEU A 5 25.48 15.66 -14.62
CA LEU A 5 24.22 15.12 -14.09
C LEU A 5 24.61 14.03 -13.09
N GLY A 6 24.66 14.40 -11.82
CA GLY A 6 24.73 13.45 -10.74
C GLY A 6 23.50 12.53 -10.79
N GLU A 7 23.63 11.43 -11.49
CA GLU A 7 22.71 10.28 -11.41
C GLU A 7 22.77 9.71 -10.00
N LYS A 8 21.95 10.26 -9.12
CA LYS A 8 21.53 9.52 -7.95
C LYS A 8 20.63 8.42 -8.48
N GLU A 9 21.21 7.25 -8.78
CA GLU A 9 20.43 6.02 -9.01
C GLU A 9 19.41 5.92 -7.87
N ARG A 10 18.17 6.29 -8.16
CA ARG A 10 17.03 5.93 -7.31
C ARG A 10 16.85 4.43 -7.53
N SER A 11 17.55 3.64 -6.75
CA SER A 11 17.34 2.21 -6.63
C SER A 11 15.83 2.02 -6.46
N MET A 12 15.22 1.19 -7.30
CA MET A 12 13.83 0.79 -7.14
C MET A 12 13.67 0.23 -5.72
N ALA A 13 12.84 0.88 -4.92
CA ALA A 13 12.67 0.48 -3.54
C ALA A 13 11.95 -0.88 -3.51
N LYS A 14 12.56 -1.86 -2.86
CA LYS A 14 11.91 -3.16 -2.62
C LYS A 14 10.96 -3.00 -1.44
N GLU A 15 9.66 -3.02 -1.74
CA GLU A 15 8.60 -3.01 -0.75
C GLU A 15 8.30 -4.44 -0.29
N THR A 16 8.28 -4.67 1.01
CA THR A 16 7.84 -5.93 1.63
C THR A 16 6.74 -5.61 2.62
N GLU A 17 5.54 -6.15 2.42
CA GLU A 17 4.36 -5.83 3.21
C GLU A 17 3.51 -7.05 3.56
N ILE A 18 2.74 -6.93 4.65
CA ILE A 18 1.56 -7.73 4.94
C ILE A 18 0.40 -6.83 5.35
N LYS A 19 -0.82 -7.36 5.30
CA LYS A 19 -2.01 -6.73 5.89
C LYS A 19 -2.54 -7.57 7.05
N LEU A 20 -3.14 -6.89 8.03
CA LEU A 20 -3.86 -7.49 9.15
C LEU A 20 -5.24 -6.84 9.24
N GLU A 21 -6.28 -7.63 9.40
CA GLU A 21 -7.63 -7.09 9.62
C GLU A 21 -7.80 -6.63 11.06
N ILE A 22 -8.30 -5.41 11.26
CA ILE A 22 -8.50 -4.79 12.57
C ILE A 22 -9.99 -4.59 12.83
N ARG A 23 -10.51 -5.22 13.88
CA ARG A 23 -11.92 -5.07 14.30
C ARG A 23 -12.14 -3.94 15.29
N ASP A 24 -11.15 -3.64 16.14
CA ASP A 24 -11.19 -2.53 17.09
C ASP A 24 -10.08 -1.51 16.79
N LEU A 25 -10.39 -0.57 15.91
CA LEU A 25 -9.48 0.52 15.55
C LEU A 25 -9.06 1.36 16.76
N LYS A 26 -10.00 1.67 17.67
CA LYS A 26 -9.69 2.49 18.85
C LYS A 26 -8.76 1.76 19.82
N GLY A 27 -9.01 0.47 20.03
CA GLY A 27 -8.14 -0.40 20.84
C GLY A 27 -6.75 -0.53 20.24
N PHE A 28 -6.67 -0.71 18.92
CA PHE A 28 -5.40 -0.79 18.20
C PHE A 28 -4.61 0.53 18.31
N ALA A 29 -5.25 1.68 18.10
CA ALA A 29 -4.61 2.99 18.26
C ALA A 29 -4.10 3.24 19.69
N ARG A 30 -4.86 2.81 20.73
CA ARG A 30 -4.39 2.85 22.12
C ARG A 30 -3.16 1.98 22.32
N LYS A 31 -3.10 0.79 21.72
CA LYS A 31 -1.97 -0.13 21.78
C LYS A 31 -0.72 0.50 21.15
N LEU A 32 -0.85 1.08 19.95
CA LEU A 32 0.23 1.81 19.28
C LEU A 32 0.81 2.93 20.19
N LYS A 33 -0.07 3.76 20.75
CA LYS A 33 0.34 4.84 21.66
C LYS A 33 1.06 4.31 22.90
N LYS A 34 0.57 3.21 23.51
CA LYS A 34 1.22 2.56 24.66
C LYS A 34 2.61 2.04 24.31
N MET A 35 2.84 1.61 23.07
CA MET A 35 4.16 1.21 22.57
C MET A 35 5.03 2.41 22.16
N GLY A 36 4.59 3.64 22.39
CA GLY A 36 5.34 4.85 22.07
C GLY A 36 5.31 5.22 20.57
N ALA A 37 4.41 4.64 19.79
CA ALA A 37 4.26 5.00 18.40
C ALA A 37 3.72 6.43 18.24
N LYS A 38 4.19 7.12 17.21
CA LYS A 38 3.75 8.45 16.83
C LYS A 38 3.25 8.43 15.38
N THR A 39 2.25 9.25 15.09
CA THR A 39 1.78 9.47 13.72
C THR A 39 2.83 10.24 12.91
N VAL A 40 2.92 9.91 11.63
CA VAL A 40 3.75 10.63 10.65
C VAL A 40 2.87 11.69 9.97
N GLY A 41 3.45 12.87 9.71
CA GLY A 41 2.76 13.98 9.07
C GLY A 41 2.22 15.01 10.05
N THR A 42 1.39 15.93 9.55
CA THR A 42 0.81 17.03 10.31
C THR A 42 -0.54 16.66 10.93
N GLY A 43 -0.91 17.32 12.02
CA GLY A 43 -2.18 17.09 12.71
C GLY A 43 -2.27 15.69 13.32
N ASP A 44 -3.35 14.98 13.03
CA ASP A 44 -3.56 13.59 13.46
C ASP A 44 -2.90 12.56 12.52
N GLY A 45 -2.22 13.03 11.47
CA GLY A 45 -1.55 12.20 10.48
C GLY A 45 -2.50 11.43 9.56
N ARG A 46 -3.81 11.69 9.62
CA ARG A 46 -4.81 10.99 8.81
C ARG A 46 -4.96 11.64 7.45
N LEU A 47 -4.75 10.88 6.39
CA LEU A 47 -4.88 11.29 5.00
C LEU A 47 -6.09 10.60 4.36
N HIS A 48 -6.83 11.32 3.54
CA HIS A 48 -7.77 10.72 2.59
C HIS A 48 -7.03 10.45 1.29
N GLU A 49 -7.06 9.22 0.84
CA GLU A 49 -6.48 8.77 -0.42
C GLU A 49 -7.59 8.41 -1.41
N PHE A 50 -7.57 9.05 -2.56
CA PHE A 50 -8.33 8.63 -3.74
C PHE A 50 -7.37 8.04 -4.76
N ASN A 51 -7.59 6.81 -5.13
CA ASN A 51 -6.71 6.04 -5.99
C ASN A 51 -7.43 5.64 -7.27
N THR A 52 -6.78 5.81 -8.44
CA THR A 52 -7.25 5.28 -9.72
C THR A 52 -6.18 4.36 -10.29
N ILE A 53 -6.57 3.12 -10.57
CA ILE A 53 -5.71 2.13 -11.22
C ILE A 53 -5.96 2.17 -12.72
N PHE A 54 -4.87 2.23 -13.48
CA PHE A 54 -4.86 2.24 -14.93
C PHE A 54 -4.35 0.90 -15.48
N ASP A 55 -4.96 0.45 -16.58
CA ASP A 55 -4.52 -0.72 -17.32
C ASP A 55 -4.96 -0.60 -18.78
N THR A 56 -4.43 -1.47 -19.64
CA THR A 56 -4.97 -1.64 -20.99
C THR A 56 -6.36 -2.30 -20.92
N PRO A 57 -7.20 -2.16 -21.96
CA PRO A 57 -8.52 -2.80 -21.98
C PRO A 57 -8.48 -4.32 -21.75
N GLU A 58 -7.38 -4.96 -22.15
CA GLU A 58 -7.15 -6.40 -22.01
C GLU A 58 -6.55 -6.79 -20.66
N GLY A 59 -6.27 -5.82 -19.77
CA GLY A 59 -5.63 -6.07 -18.47
C GLY A 59 -4.16 -6.48 -18.59
N GLY A 60 -3.42 -5.83 -19.49
CA GLY A 60 -2.03 -6.18 -19.79
C GLY A 60 -1.11 -6.06 -18.58
N LEU A 61 -1.24 -4.99 -17.79
CA LEU A 61 -0.43 -4.81 -16.59
C LEU A 61 -0.80 -5.84 -15.52
N ALA A 62 -2.08 -6.03 -15.26
CA ALA A 62 -2.57 -6.98 -14.25
C ALA A 62 -2.13 -8.42 -14.55
N LYS A 63 -2.15 -8.86 -15.81
CA LYS A 63 -1.67 -10.19 -16.25
C LYS A 63 -0.19 -10.42 -15.94
N HIS A 64 0.61 -9.37 -15.90
CA HIS A 64 2.03 -9.42 -15.53
C HIS A 64 2.26 -9.12 -14.02
N GLY A 65 1.20 -9.06 -13.22
CA GLY A 65 1.30 -8.71 -11.80
C GLY A 65 1.72 -7.26 -11.54
N GLN A 66 1.65 -6.40 -12.56
CA GLN A 66 2.00 -5.00 -12.50
C GLN A 66 0.79 -4.14 -12.09
N LEU A 67 1.06 -2.95 -11.55
CA LEU A 67 0.05 -1.98 -11.18
C LEU A 67 0.55 -0.58 -11.54
N LEU A 68 -0.27 0.19 -12.23
CA LEU A 68 -0.08 1.61 -12.48
C LEU A 68 -1.19 2.39 -11.80
N ARG A 69 -0.83 3.34 -10.93
CA ARG A 69 -1.79 4.05 -10.07
C ARG A 69 -1.50 5.54 -10.01
N ILE A 70 -2.54 6.36 -10.14
CA ILE A 70 -2.52 7.76 -9.71
C ILE A 70 -3.23 7.83 -8.37
N ARG A 71 -2.55 8.34 -7.35
CA ARG A 71 -3.09 8.57 -6.00
C ARG A 71 -3.15 10.06 -5.72
N THR A 72 -4.29 10.52 -5.21
CA THR A 72 -4.45 11.86 -4.65
C THR A 72 -4.57 11.75 -3.15
N GLU A 73 -3.71 12.43 -2.42
CA GLU A 73 -3.70 12.53 -0.97
C GLU A 73 -4.17 13.93 -0.55
N THR A 74 -5.07 13.97 0.43
CA THR A 74 -5.54 15.20 1.05
C THR A 74 -5.63 15.01 2.55
N ALA A 75 -5.43 16.07 3.34
CA ALA A 75 -5.57 15.96 4.78
C ALA A 75 -6.99 15.53 5.16
N GLY A 76 -7.11 14.41 5.87
CA GLY A 76 -8.37 13.76 6.23
C GLY A 76 -8.82 14.11 7.64
N GLY A 77 -9.26 15.35 7.91
CA GLY A 77 -9.93 15.70 9.17
C GLY A 77 -11.38 15.22 9.21
N LYS A 78 -11.98 15.09 10.41
CA LYS A 78 -13.40 14.72 10.57
C LYS A 78 -14.29 15.68 9.77
N GLY A 79 -14.81 15.22 8.64
CA GLY A 79 -15.85 15.90 7.86
C GLY A 79 -15.40 17.00 6.89
N LYS A 80 -14.09 17.25 6.72
CA LYS A 80 -13.58 18.18 5.70
C LYS A 80 -12.30 17.64 5.09
N VAL A 81 -12.31 17.41 3.80
CA VAL A 81 -11.09 17.28 2.99
C VAL A 81 -10.58 18.71 2.79
N SER A 82 -9.56 19.09 3.54
CA SER A 82 -8.98 20.43 3.52
C SER A 82 -7.48 20.31 3.63
N GLY A 83 -6.75 20.93 2.74
CA GLY A 83 -5.30 21.00 2.78
C GLY A 83 -4.63 20.85 1.42
N ALA A 84 -3.31 20.93 1.41
CA ALA A 84 -2.51 20.72 0.22
C ALA A 84 -2.77 19.33 -0.37
N LYS A 85 -3.07 19.31 -1.67
CA LYS A 85 -3.27 18.08 -2.44
C LYS A 85 -1.90 17.59 -2.91
N ARG A 86 -1.55 16.37 -2.54
CA ARG A 86 -0.37 15.67 -3.08
C ARG A 86 -0.85 14.64 -4.10
N ILE A 87 -0.22 14.59 -5.26
CA ILE A 87 -0.56 13.64 -6.32
C ILE A 87 0.68 12.78 -6.57
N VAL A 88 0.50 11.46 -6.56
CA VAL A 88 1.57 10.50 -6.72
C VAL A 88 1.23 9.52 -7.83
N LEU A 89 2.14 9.37 -8.79
CA LEU A 89 2.14 8.26 -9.73
C LEU A 89 2.95 7.13 -9.12
N THR A 90 2.38 5.96 -9.07
CA THR A 90 3.03 4.73 -8.58
C THR A 90 3.01 3.68 -9.67
N PHE A 91 4.15 3.06 -9.94
CA PHE A 91 4.25 1.82 -10.71
C PHE A 91 4.84 0.73 -9.81
N LYS A 92 4.10 -0.39 -9.70
CA LYS A 92 4.55 -1.56 -8.93
C LYS A 92 4.64 -2.76 -9.85
N GLN A 93 5.68 -3.58 -9.65
CA GLN A 93 5.87 -4.84 -10.37
C GLN A 93 6.38 -5.93 -9.43
N PRO A 94 6.22 -7.22 -9.80
CA PRO A 94 6.85 -8.30 -9.05
C PRO A 94 8.35 -8.09 -8.95
N ALA A 95 8.94 -8.31 -7.77
CA ALA A 95 10.39 -8.23 -7.62
C ALA A 95 11.07 -9.28 -8.52
N ILE A 96 11.89 -8.82 -9.48
CA ILE A 96 12.56 -9.66 -10.49
C ILE A 96 13.55 -10.65 -9.82
N PHE A 97 13.91 -10.39 -8.57
CA PHE A 97 14.91 -11.13 -7.81
C PHE A 97 14.63 -12.62 -7.64
N THR A 98 13.39 -13.06 -7.75
CA THR A 98 13.04 -14.46 -7.49
C THR A 98 13.43 -15.44 -8.59
N ALA A 99 13.65 -15.00 -9.83
CA ALA A 99 13.91 -15.92 -10.95
C ALA A 99 15.39 -16.08 -11.34
N ARG A 100 16.22 -15.04 -11.15
CA ARG A 100 17.60 -15.04 -11.63
C ARG A 100 18.65 -15.46 -10.58
N PHE A 101 18.34 -15.35 -9.30
CA PHE A 101 19.27 -15.68 -8.20
C PHE A 101 18.72 -16.73 -7.23
N ALA A 102 17.69 -17.47 -7.63
CA ALA A 102 17.32 -18.67 -6.88
C ALA A 102 18.54 -19.58 -6.85
N SER A 103 19.12 -19.75 -5.67
CA SER A 103 20.20 -20.67 -5.39
C SER A 103 19.96 -22.01 -6.10
N THR A 104 20.98 -22.63 -6.63
CA THR A 104 20.95 -24.02 -7.16
C THR A 104 20.58 -25.02 -6.08
N ASN A 105 20.68 -24.62 -4.79
CA ASN A 105 20.33 -25.48 -3.66
C ASN A 105 18.78 -25.53 -3.49
N PRO A 106 18.16 -26.74 -3.56
CA PRO A 106 16.73 -26.94 -3.40
C PRO A 106 16.16 -26.45 -2.06
N GLU A 107 16.89 -26.58 -0.96
CA GLU A 107 16.46 -26.15 0.37
C GLU A 107 16.40 -24.63 0.47
N THR A 108 17.38 -23.93 -0.09
CA THR A 108 17.38 -22.47 -0.17
C THR A 108 16.23 -21.96 -1.05
N ARG A 109 15.93 -22.66 -2.17
CA ARG A 109 14.79 -22.35 -3.03
C ARG A 109 13.46 -22.47 -2.29
N ARG A 110 13.31 -23.53 -1.49
CA ARG A 110 12.11 -23.79 -0.71
C ARG A 110 11.93 -22.72 0.37
N ALA A 111 12.98 -22.39 1.12
CA ALA A 111 12.94 -21.37 2.16
C ALA A 111 12.60 -19.98 1.58
N VAL A 112 13.23 -19.59 0.45
CA VAL A 112 12.93 -18.34 -0.25
C VAL A 112 11.50 -18.34 -0.80
N GLY A 113 11.01 -19.45 -1.33
CA GLY A 113 9.65 -19.58 -1.83
C GLY A 113 8.60 -19.48 -0.72
N GLU A 114 8.85 -20.06 0.45
CA GLU A 114 7.99 -19.96 1.62
C GLU A 114 7.98 -18.53 2.19
N GLU A 115 9.09 -17.84 2.17
CA GLU A 115 9.20 -16.44 2.61
C GLU A 115 8.48 -15.49 1.65
N VAL A 116 8.65 -15.66 0.34
CA VAL A 116 7.96 -14.88 -0.71
C VAL A 116 6.44 -15.11 -0.67
N GLY A 117 5.98 -16.35 -0.35
CA GLY A 117 4.54 -16.64 -0.20
C GLY A 117 3.91 -16.00 1.05
N ARG A 118 4.74 -15.72 2.07
CA ARG A 118 4.32 -15.13 3.35
C ARG A 118 4.18 -13.62 3.32
N PHE A 119 5.05 -12.96 2.55
CA PHE A 119 5.06 -11.53 2.35
C PHE A 119 4.72 -11.18 0.91
N LYS A 120 4.11 -10.04 0.72
CA LYS A 120 3.99 -9.44 -0.61
C LYS A 120 5.23 -8.60 -0.88
N VAL A 121 6.03 -9.01 -1.87
CA VAL A 121 7.27 -8.33 -2.23
C VAL A 121 7.17 -7.75 -3.63
N ARG A 122 7.41 -6.44 -3.76
CA ARG A 122 7.33 -5.71 -5.04
C ARG A 122 8.48 -4.72 -5.19
N GLU A 123 8.78 -4.43 -6.44
CA GLU A 123 9.56 -3.25 -6.81
C GLU A 123 8.59 -2.11 -7.06
N GLU A 124 8.87 -0.97 -6.45
CA GLU A 124 8.04 0.22 -6.53
C GLU A 124 8.83 1.41 -7.05
N THR A 125 8.20 2.14 -7.97
CA THR A 125 8.69 3.43 -8.46
C THR A 125 7.59 4.45 -8.25
N GLU A 126 7.89 5.53 -7.53
CA GLU A 126 6.97 6.64 -7.29
C GLU A 126 7.54 7.97 -7.74
N THR A 127 6.66 8.82 -8.24
CA THR A 127 6.98 10.23 -8.52
C THR A 127 5.80 11.13 -8.18
N GLU A 128 6.09 12.34 -7.72
CA GLU A 128 5.06 13.34 -7.49
C GLU A 128 4.69 14.05 -8.78
N LEU A 129 3.42 14.42 -8.88
CA LEU A 129 2.84 15.07 -10.05
C LEU A 129 2.20 16.39 -9.66
N MET A 130 2.25 17.34 -10.59
CA MET A 130 1.55 18.62 -10.46
C MET A 130 0.09 18.53 -10.90
N ASP A 131 -0.22 17.67 -11.88
CA ASP A 131 -1.54 17.56 -12.52
C ASP A 131 -1.87 16.10 -12.85
N SER A 132 -2.85 15.54 -12.14
CA SER A 132 -3.36 14.20 -12.42
C SER A 132 -4.20 14.14 -13.69
N GLY A 133 -4.88 15.22 -14.08
CA GLY A 133 -5.73 15.25 -15.25
C GLY A 133 -4.92 15.21 -16.55
N ALA A 134 -3.81 15.95 -16.61
CA ALA A 134 -2.90 15.90 -17.76
C ALA A 134 -2.33 14.49 -17.96
N LEU A 135 -1.88 13.84 -16.86
CA LEU A 135 -1.35 12.48 -16.95
C LEU A 135 -2.43 11.44 -17.31
N THR A 136 -3.65 11.59 -16.80
CA THR A 136 -4.78 10.74 -17.19
C THR A 136 -5.01 10.79 -18.70
N LYS A 137 -5.01 12.00 -19.32
CA LYS A 137 -5.15 12.16 -20.77
C LYS A 137 -4.01 11.51 -21.55
N ILE A 138 -2.78 11.57 -21.02
CA ILE A 138 -1.63 10.89 -21.64
C ILE A 138 -1.87 9.36 -21.60
N PHE A 139 -2.29 8.81 -20.49
CA PHE A 139 -2.57 7.38 -20.37
C PHE A 139 -3.71 6.94 -21.30
N GLU A 140 -4.78 7.74 -21.40
CA GLU A 140 -5.87 7.50 -22.36
C GLU A 140 -5.38 7.53 -23.82
N GLY A 141 -4.51 8.51 -24.15
CA GLY A 141 -3.86 8.58 -25.47
C GLY A 141 -2.95 7.39 -25.78
N LEU A 142 -2.38 6.75 -24.77
CA LEU A 142 -1.60 5.52 -24.87
C LEU A 142 -2.47 4.24 -24.83
N GLY A 143 -3.81 4.38 -24.86
CA GLY A 143 -4.75 3.27 -24.86
C GLY A 143 -5.03 2.65 -23.49
N MET A 144 -4.57 3.25 -22.42
CA MET A 144 -4.89 2.82 -21.05
C MET A 144 -6.19 3.45 -20.57
N ARG A 145 -6.84 2.83 -19.60
CA ARG A 145 -8.06 3.34 -18.96
C ARG A 145 -7.95 3.24 -17.45
N GLY A 146 -8.54 4.23 -16.74
CA GLY A 146 -8.85 4.09 -15.33
C GLY A 146 -10.01 3.10 -15.20
N TRP A 147 -9.74 1.89 -14.73
CA TRP A 147 -10.74 0.81 -14.67
C TRP A 147 -11.24 0.51 -13.26
N PHE A 148 -10.50 0.93 -12.22
CA PHE A 148 -10.89 0.77 -10.84
C PHE A 148 -10.43 1.95 -10.01
N SER A 149 -11.35 2.55 -9.28
CA SER A 149 -11.04 3.60 -8.29
C SER A 149 -11.41 3.14 -6.90
N TYR A 150 -10.61 3.53 -5.92
CA TYR A 150 -10.89 3.24 -4.52
C TYR A 150 -10.43 4.37 -3.60
N GLU A 151 -11.13 4.46 -2.48
CA GLU A 151 -10.83 5.40 -1.40
C GLU A 151 -10.41 4.65 -0.15
N LYS A 152 -9.56 5.29 0.63
CA LYS A 152 -9.26 4.92 2.01
C LYS A 152 -8.84 6.15 2.80
N TYR A 153 -8.95 6.04 4.12
CA TYR A 153 -8.24 6.94 5.00
C TYR A 153 -7.05 6.20 5.58
N ARG A 154 -5.86 6.79 5.44
CA ARG A 154 -4.61 6.22 5.94
C ARG A 154 -4.04 7.06 7.08
N THR A 155 -3.62 6.39 8.14
CA THR A 155 -2.80 6.99 9.20
C THR A 155 -1.52 6.18 9.34
N THR A 156 -0.38 6.80 9.04
CA THR A 156 0.93 6.16 9.15
C THR A 156 1.51 6.40 10.55
N TRP A 157 2.02 5.33 11.15
CA TRP A 157 2.65 5.34 12.47
C TRP A 157 4.08 4.82 12.37
N LYS A 158 4.95 5.35 13.22
CA LYS A 158 6.30 4.83 13.46
C LYS A 158 6.51 4.60 14.95
N LEU A 159 7.16 3.49 15.29
CA LEU A 159 7.59 3.24 16.67
C LEU A 159 8.71 4.20 17.06
N GLY A 160 8.81 4.50 18.34
CA GLY A 160 9.81 5.44 18.85
C GLY A 160 11.24 4.89 18.71
N ALA A 161 12.23 5.79 18.76
CA ALA A 161 13.66 5.47 18.57
C ALA A 161 14.22 4.42 19.56
N ARG A 162 13.52 4.14 20.66
CA ARG A 162 13.88 3.05 21.60
C ARG A 162 13.70 1.67 20.99
N GLU A 163 12.78 1.53 20.04
CA GLU A 163 12.48 0.29 19.31
C GLU A 163 13.36 0.18 18.06
N ARG A 164 14.67 -0.01 18.24
CA ARG A 164 15.66 -0.03 17.13
C ARG A 164 15.33 -1.04 16.04
N TRP A 165 14.69 -2.14 16.40
CA TRP A 165 14.26 -3.19 15.47
C TRP A 165 13.18 -2.72 14.48
N ALA A 166 12.45 -1.67 14.85
CA ALA A 166 11.37 -1.09 14.02
C ALA A 166 11.78 0.19 13.29
N LYS A 167 13.09 0.48 13.20
CA LYS A 167 13.60 1.72 12.56
C LYS A 167 13.04 1.92 11.16
N ASP A 168 13.00 0.84 10.36
CA ASP A 168 12.59 0.85 8.97
C ASP A 168 11.18 0.23 8.79
N LEU A 169 10.40 0.11 9.86
CA LEU A 169 9.03 -0.37 9.84
C LEU A 169 8.03 0.79 9.76
N LEU A 170 7.15 0.72 8.77
CA LEU A 170 5.94 1.54 8.69
C LEU A 170 4.73 0.73 9.16
N ILE A 171 3.86 1.38 9.91
CA ILE A 171 2.60 0.81 10.38
C ILE A 171 1.50 1.70 9.83
N GLU A 172 0.81 1.25 8.81
CA GLU A 172 -0.17 2.03 8.10
C GLU A 172 -1.59 1.52 8.40
N VAL A 173 -2.34 2.33 9.11
CA VAL A 173 -3.74 2.02 9.45
C VAL A 173 -4.64 2.54 8.35
N ASP A 174 -5.29 1.63 7.63
CA ASP A 174 -6.17 1.92 6.50
C ASP A 174 -7.63 1.66 6.86
N GLU A 175 -8.43 2.70 6.91
CA GLU A 175 -9.88 2.63 6.98
C GLU A 175 -10.43 2.62 5.56
N THR A 176 -11.11 1.54 5.16
CA THR A 176 -11.65 1.35 3.81
C THR A 176 -13.17 1.10 3.86
N PRO A 177 -13.89 1.21 2.73
CA PRO A 177 -15.31 0.86 2.67
C PRO A 177 -15.64 -0.60 3.05
N VAL A 178 -14.64 -1.50 3.00
CA VAL A 178 -14.83 -2.94 3.27
C VAL A 178 -14.21 -3.42 4.57
N GLY A 179 -13.63 -2.52 5.35
CA GLY A 179 -13.04 -2.86 6.65
C GLY A 179 -11.85 -1.98 6.99
N THR A 180 -11.31 -2.23 8.18
CA THR A 180 -10.10 -1.57 8.65
C THR A 180 -8.94 -2.56 8.63
N TYR A 181 -7.82 -2.15 8.05
CA TYR A 181 -6.63 -2.98 7.92
C TYR A 181 -5.42 -2.24 8.47
N VAL A 182 -4.42 -2.99 8.85
CA VAL A 182 -3.08 -2.46 9.12
C VAL A 182 -2.12 -3.09 8.11
N GLU A 183 -1.43 -2.25 7.35
CA GLU A 183 -0.28 -2.67 6.55
C GLU A 183 0.97 -2.51 7.41
N LEU A 184 1.76 -3.57 7.50
CA LEU A 184 3.11 -3.54 8.06
C LEU A 184 4.07 -3.64 6.90
N GLU A 185 4.87 -2.59 6.71
CA GLU A 185 5.85 -2.48 5.62
C GLU A 185 7.25 -2.32 6.19
N GLY A 186 8.19 -3.13 5.73
CA GLY A 186 9.58 -3.06 6.18
C GLY A 186 10.31 -4.41 6.11
N PRO A 187 11.41 -4.56 6.86
CA PRO A 187 12.14 -5.82 6.94
C PRO A 187 11.26 -6.94 7.48
N PRO A 188 11.33 -8.18 6.90
CA PRO A 188 10.51 -9.33 7.31
C PRO A 188 10.50 -9.59 8.82
N GLU A 189 11.65 -9.53 9.48
CA GLU A 189 11.78 -9.77 10.91
C GLU A 189 11.08 -8.67 11.74
N ALA A 190 11.11 -7.43 11.26
CA ALA A 190 10.41 -6.32 11.91
C ALA A 190 8.89 -6.45 11.76
N ILE A 191 8.43 -6.90 10.59
CA ILE A 191 7.01 -7.19 10.32
C ILE A 191 6.51 -8.30 11.26
N ASP A 192 7.21 -9.44 11.31
CA ASP A 192 6.84 -10.58 12.18
C ASP A 192 6.77 -10.15 13.64
N ARG A 193 7.80 -9.44 14.13
CA ARG A 193 7.86 -8.96 15.51
C ARG A 193 6.75 -7.96 15.85
N ALA A 194 6.42 -7.06 14.91
CA ALA A 194 5.32 -6.12 15.10
C ALA A 194 3.97 -6.84 15.15
N ALA A 195 3.72 -7.75 14.21
CA ALA A 195 2.48 -8.54 14.18
C ALA A 195 2.28 -9.29 15.49
N GLU A 196 3.31 -9.99 15.99
CA GLU A 196 3.28 -10.68 17.27
C GLU A 196 3.02 -9.73 18.45
N ALA A 197 3.71 -8.59 18.50
CA ALA A 197 3.49 -7.56 19.50
C ALA A 197 2.06 -7.00 19.47
N PHE A 198 1.42 -6.99 18.31
CA PHE A 198 0.00 -6.62 18.15
C PHE A 198 -0.96 -7.77 18.45
N GLY A 199 -0.47 -8.97 18.77
CA GLY A 199 -1.28 -10.14 19.12
C GLY A 199 -1.77 -10.92 17.91
N PHE A 200 -1.12 -10.76 16.76
CA PHE A 200 -1.38 -11.52 15.55
C PHE A 200 -0.34 -12.62 15.34
N SER A 201 -0.72 -13.62 14.61
CA SER A 201 0.13 -14.72 14.18
C SER A 201 0.29 -14.70 12.65
N ARG A 202 1.22 -15.48 12.12
CA ARG A 202 1.40 -15.63 10.67
C ARG A 202 0.15 -16.10 9.92
N ARG A 203 -0.81 -16.73 10.58
CA ARG A 203 -2.09 -17.17 10.00
C ARG A 203 -3.01 -16.01 9.68
N ASP A 204 -2.79 -14.87 10.33
CA ASP A 204 -3.59 -13.65 10.17
C ASP A 204 -3.07 -12.77 9.03
N TYR A 205 -1.95 -13.15 8.39
CA TYR A 205 -1.32 -12.36 7.33
C TYR A 205 -2.13 -12.42 6.04
N LEU A 206 -2.49 -11.27 5.54
CA LEU A 206 -3.18 -11.08 4.28
C LEU A 206 -2.21 -10.46 3.27
N VAL A 207 -1.89 -11.18 2.20
CA VAL A 207 -1.06 -10.70 1.08
C VAL A 207 -1.90 -10.18 -0.09
N LYS A 208 -3.24 -10.16 0.09
CA LYS A 208 -4.20 -9.68 -0.89
C LYS A 208 -4.16 -8.16 -1.03
N ASN A 209 -4.40 -7.65 -2.24
CA ASN A 209 -4.61 -6.23 -2.47
C ASN A 209 -6.07 -5.83 -2.16
N TYR A 210 -6.35 -4.51 -2.09
CA TYR A 210 -7.70 -4.00 -1.76
C TYR A 210 -8.75 -4.37 -2.80
N LEU A 211 -8.39 -4.47 -4.08
CA LEU A 211 -9.31 -4.93 -5.12
C LEU A 211 -9.78 -6.37 -4.84
N THR A 212 -8.86 -7.26 -4.48
CA THR A 212 -9.20 -8.65 -4.13
C THR A 212 -10.10 -8.72 -2.90
N LEU A 213 -9.76 -7.97 -1.83
CA LEU A 213 -10.57 -7.90 -0.62
C LEU A 213 -11.98 -7.35 -0.91
N TYR A 214 -12.08 -6.33 -1.75
CA TYR A 214 -13.35 -5.75 -2.18
C TYR A 214 -14.18 -6.73 -3.02
N ALA A 215 -13.56 -7.41 -3.97
CA ALA A 215 -14.25 -8.41 -4.79
C ALA A 215 -14.78 -9.59 -3.94
N GLU A 216 -14.03 -10.01 -2.92
CA GLU A 216 -14.48 -11.03 -1.95
C GLU A 216 -15.65 -10.53 -1.10
N ASP A 217 -15.62 -9.28 -0.66
CA ASP A 217 -16.71 -8.65 0.09
C ASP A 217 -17.98 -8.55 -0.76
N CYS A 218 -17.86 -8.10 -2.02
CA CYS A 218 -18.97 -8.05 -2.97
C CYS A 218 -19.58 -9.44 -3.19
N ARG A 219 -18.74 -10.46 -3.38
CA ARG A 219 -19.21 -11.85 -3.54
C ARG A 219 -19.98 -12.32 -2.31
N ARG A 220 -19.48 -12.04 -1.11
CA ARG A 220 -20.14 -12.39 0.16
C ARG A 220 -21.49 -11.69 0.31
N LYS A 221 -21.60 -10.44 -0.18
CA LYS A 221 -22.83 -9.64 -0.14
C LYS A 221 -23.78 -9.86 -1.32
N GLY A 222 -23.38 -10.66 -2.32
CA GLY A 222 -24.18 -10.87 -3.54
C GLY A 222 -24.27 -9.62 -4.42
N THR A 223 -23.28 -8.72 -4.39
CA THR A 223 -23.25 -7.48 -5.17
C THR A 223 -22.21 -7.56 -6.28
N THR A 224 -22.43 -6.82 -7.38
CA THR A 224 -21.45 -6.70 -8.46
C THR A 224 -20.34 -5.73 -8.07
N PRO A 225 -19.06 -6.08 -8.22
CA PRO A 225 -17.95 -5.16 -7.98
C PRO A 225 -18.00 -3.94 -8.93
N GLY A 226 -17.87 -2.75 -8.35
CA GLY A 226 -17.66 -1.49 -9.06
C GLY A 226 -16.42 -0.80 -8.51
N ASN A 227 -16.48 0.51 -8.26
CA ASN A 227 -15.46 1.24 -7.52
C ASN A 227 -15.67 1.06 -6.01
N MET A 228 -14.57 0.98 -5.24
CA MET A 228 -14.62 0.87 -3.78
C MET A 228 -14.55 2.27 -3.15
N LEU A 229 -15.69 2.94 -3.07
CA LEU A 229 -15.80 4.31 -2.56
C LEU A 229 -16.61 4.33 -1.26
N PHE A 230 -16.33 5.31 -0.40
CA PHE A 230 -17.18 5.55 0.76
C PHE A 230 -18.55 6.04 0.32
N GLU A 231 -19.60 5.55 0.98
CA GLU A 231 -20.96 6.03 0.72
C GLU A 231 -21.06 7.53 1.04
N THR A 232 -21.45 8.31 0.06
CA THR A 232 -21.84 9.70 0.28
C THR A 232 -23.16 9.71 1.04
N LYS A 233 -23.13 10.08 2.31
CA LYS A 233 -24.40 10.31 3.03
C LYS A 233 -25.20 11.34 2.23
N LYS A 234 -26.28 10.88 1.58
CA LYS A 234 -27.28 11.80 1.05
C LYS A 234 -27.80 12.62 2.24
N LYS A 235 -27.58 13.93 2.16
CA LYS A 235 -28.19 14.89 3.09
C LYS A 235 -29.68 14.94 2.88
#